data_64733062e4067d50939eedeeeedb2966
#
_entry.id   64733062e4067d50939eedeeeedb2966
#
_cell.length_a   1.000
_cell.length_b   1.000
_cell.length_c   1.000
_cell.angle_alpha   90.00
_cell.angle_beta   90.00
_cell.angle_gamma   90.00
#
_symmetry.space_group_name_H-M   'P 1'
#
loop_
_entity.id
_entity.type
_entity.pdbx_description
1 polymer ?
#
loop_
_entity_poly.entity_id
_entity_poly.type
_entity_poly.pdbx_seq_one_letter_code
_entity_poly.pdbx_strand_id
1 'polypeptide(L)'
;MRAQQSLARYAELLSTAGVERGLIGPREVPRLWDRHLLNCAVAVPLIPEGASVIDVGSGAGLPGIVWGIVRPDIAVTCLEPLQRRATFLEEAVTELGLVGRIQVVRARAEDIVRGRGPVTSLRARIVTARAVAPLDRLAGWTVPLVQPGGELLALKGRSASEEVEASRTVLEKLGIVSVEIVECGEGVVEPPTTVVQATKAA
;
A
#
# COMPACT_ATOMS: atom_id res chain seq x y z
N MET A 1 14.95 15.89 -6.67
CA MET A 1 14.25 15.45 -7.91
C MET A 1 12.77 15.82 -7.77
N ARG A 2 12.12 16.38 -8.80
CA ARG A 2 10.68 16.69 -8.73
C ARG A 2 9.90 15.38 -8.76
N ALA A 3 8.81 15.27 -8.01
CA ALA A 3 7.98 14.05 -7.89
C ALA A 3 7.62 13.43 -9.26
N GLN A 4 7.30 14.27 -10.24
CA GLN A 4 7.00 13.83 -11.61
C GLN A 4 8.16 13.08 -12.27
N GLN A 5 9.41 13.53 -12.11
CA GLN A 5 10.59 12.86 -12.66
C GLN A 5 10.83 11.51 -11.97
N SER A 6 10.64 11.44 -10.65
CA SER A 6 10.75 10.19 -9.90
C SER A 6 9.66 9.18 -10.29
N LEU A 7 8.42 9.65 -10.51
CA LEU A 7 7.36 8.78 -11.02
C LEU A 7 7.64 8.25 -12.43
N ALA A 8 8.17 9.11 -13.32
CA ALA A 8 8.56 8.68 -14.66
C ALA A 8 9.67 7.62 -14.61
N ARG A 9 10.69 7.83 -13.77
CA ARG A 9 11.76 6.83 -13.59
C ARG A 9 11.23 5.53 -12.98
N TYR A 10 10.31 5.63 -12.04
CA TYR A 10 9.66 4.44 -11.47
C TYR A 10 8.81 3.69 -12.50
N ALA A 11 8.11 4.38 -13.40
CA ALA A 11 7.39 3.77 -14.52
C ALA A 11 8.33 2.99 -15.45
N GLU A 12 9.52 3.53 -15.73
CA GLU A 12 10.56 2.82 -16.50
C GLU A 12 11.01 1.54 -15.78
N LEU A 13 11.30 1.59 -14.49
CA LEU A 13 11.67 0.41 -13.70
C LEU A 13 10.59 -0.66 -13.73
N LEU A 14 9.32 -0.26 -13.59
CA LEU A 14 8.19 -1.17 -13.65
C LEU A 14 8.02 -1.81 -15.02
N SER A 15 8.23 -1.04 -16.10
CA SER A 15 8.07 -1.51 -17.49
C SER A 15 9.23 -2.37 -18.00
N THR A 16 10.38 -2.33 -17.34
CA THR A 16 11.59 -3.11 -17.67
C THR A 16 11.82 -4.21 -16.65
N ALA A 17 12.59 -3.96 -15.59
CA ALA A 17 12.92 -4.93 -14.55
C ALA A 17 11.68 -5.51 -13.85
N GLY A 18 10.61 -4.71 -13.67
CA GLY A 18 9.35 -5.16 -13.13
C GLY A 18 8.67 -6.24 -13.99
N VAL A 19 8.69 -6.07 -15.31
CA VAL A 19 8.15 -7.05 -16.26
C VAL A 19 9.05 -8.28 -16.32
N GLU A 20 10.36 -8.11 -16.46
CA GLU A 20 11.33 -9.21 -16.52
C GLU A 20 11.26 -10.12 -15.29
N ARG A 21 11.01 -9.53 -14.12
CA ARG A 21 10.86 -10.26 -12.85
C ARG A 21 9.44 -10.72 -12.57
N GLY A 22 8.49 -10.49 -13.48
CA GLY A 22 7.08 -10.90 -13.35
C GLY A 22 6.33 -10.21 -12.20
N LEU A 23 6.67 -8.95 -11.90
CA LEU A 23 5.97 -8.09 -10.93
C LEU A 23 4.81 -7.35 -11.59
N ILE A 24 5.00 -6.98 -12.85
CA ILE A 24 4.01 -6.35 -13.72
C ILE A 24 3.83 -7.24 -14.94
N GLY A 25 2.58 -7.51 -15.31
CA GLY A 25 2.29 -8.24 -16.55
C GLY A 25 2.65 -7.40 -17.78
N PRO A 26 3.23 -7.97 -18.85
CA PRO A 26 3.57 -7.21 -20.07
C PRO A 26 2.38 -6.45 -20.66
N ARG A 27 1.15 -6.98 -20.52
CA ARG A 27 -0.10 -6.35 -20.98
C ARG A 27 -0.53 -5.14 -20.14
N GLU A 28 0.04 -4.97 -18.93
CA GLU A 28 -0.24 -3.83 -18.05
C GLU A 28 0.68 -2.63 -18.36
N VAL A 29 1.80 -2.82 -19.09
CA VAL A 29 2.75 -1.74 -19.42
C VAL A 29 2.09 -0.53 -20.08
N PRO A 30 1.22 -0.67 -21.11
CA PRO A 30 0.54 0.48 -21.72
C PRO A 30 -0.42 1.22 -20.77
N ARG A 31 -0.77 0.60 -19.66
CA ARG A 31 -1.75 1.10 -18.68
C ARG A 31 -1.12 1.44 -17.33
N LEU A 32 0.23 1.44 -17.24
CA LEU A 32 0.96 1.68 -16.00
C LEU A 32 0.58 2.99 -15.33
N TRP A 33 0.48 4.05 -16.11
CA TRP A 33 0.13 5.37 -15.58
C TRP A 33 -1.29 5.38 -15.02
N ASP A 34 -2.26 5.02 -15.81
CA ASP A 34 -3.67 5.15 -15.43
C ASP A 34 -4.08 4.14 -14.36
N ARG A 35 -3.73 2.85 -14.56
CA ARG A 35 -4.20 1.77 -13.67
C ARG A 35 -3.34 1.55 -12.43
N HIS A 36 -2.10 2.03 -12.43
CA HIS A 36 -1.19 1.72 -11.34
C HIS A 36 -0.68 3.00 -10.66
N LEU A 37 -0.01 3.90 -11.36
CA LEU A 37 0.62 5.05 -10.72
C LEU A 37 -0.40 6.11 -10.29
N LEU A 38 -1.24 6.59 -11.19
CA LEU A 38 -2.27 7.58 -10.87
C LEU A 38 -3.33 7.00 -9.93
N ASN A 39 -3.75 5.77 -10.16
CA ASN A 39 -4.67 5.06 -9.28
C ASN A 39 -4.16 5.00 -7.81
N CYS A 40 -2.85 4.84 -7.60
CA CYS A 40 -2.27 4.93 -6.26
C CYS A 40 -2.17 6.39 -5.77
N ALA A 41 -1.76 7.31 -6.64
CA ALA A 41 -1.50 8.69 -6.27
C ALA A 41 -2.75 9.46 -5.82
N VAL A 42 -3.91 9.17 -6.40
CA VAL A 42 -5.17 9.87 -6.06
C VAL A 42 -5.67 9.57 -4.65
N ALA A 43 -5.18 8.51 -4.00
CA ALA A 43 -5.50 8.20 -2.61
C ALA A 43 -4.62 8.97 -1.59
N VAL A 44 -3.58 9.66 -2.03
CA VAL A 44 -2.66 10.43 -1.18
C VAL A 44 -3.34 11.46 -0.26
N PRO A 45 -4.42 12.16 -0.65
CA PRO A 45 -5.12 13.08 0.25
C PRO A 45 -5.68 12.44 1.53
N LEU A 46 -5.85 11.12 1.57
CA LEU A 46 -6.29 10.39 2.77
C LEU A 46 -5.17 10.21 3.80
N ILE A 47 -3.91 10.51 3.47
CA ILE A 47 -2.76 10.29 4.35
C ILE A 47 -2.47 11.56 5.16
N PRO A 48 -2.55 11.53 6.49
CA PRO A 48 -2.19 12.67 7.34
C PRO A 48 -0.75 13.14 7.12
N GLU A 49 -0.49 14.41 7.39
CA GLU A 49 0.86 14.98 7.30
C GLU A 49 1.82 14.27 8.28
N GLY A 50 3.02 13.97 7.81
CA GLY A 50 4.08 13.32 8.60
C GLY A 50 3.77 11.88 9.01
N ALA A 51 2.74 11.24 8.43
CA ALA A 51 2.34 9.90 8.84
C ALA A 51 3.40 8.84 8.56
N SER A 52 3.49 7.86 9.46
CA SER A 52 4.11 6.57 9.17
C SER A 52 3.14 5.68 8.40
N VAL A 53 3.63 4.97 7.40
CA VAL A 53 2.85 4.10 6.51
C VAL A 53 3.48 2.71 6.46
N ILE A 54 2.67 1.66 6.54
CA ILE A 54 3.07 0.29 6.20
C ILE A 54 2.26 -0.15 4.98
N ASP A 55 2.95 -0.52 3.91
CA ASP A 55 2.35 -1.13 2.72
C ASP A 55 2.50 -2.64 2.79
N VAL A 56 1.40 -3.35 3.04
CA VAL A 56 1.38 -4.80 3.27
C VAL A 56 1.21 -5.55 1.96
N GLY A 57 2.20 -6.41 1.66
CA GLY A 57 2.24 -7.12 0.39
C GLY A 57 2.55 -6.18 -0.76
N SER A 58 3.57 -5.34 -0.58
CA SER A 58 3.91 -4.24 -1.49
C SER A 58 4.11 -4.66 -2.95
N GLY A 59 4.50 -5.91 -3.20
CA GLY A 59 4.66 -6.45 -4.54
C GLY A 59 5.68 -5.68 -5.38
N ALA A 60 5.19 -4.93 -6.36
CA ALA A 60 5.99 -4.01 -7.15
C ALA A 60 6.20 -2.64 -6.49
N GLY A 61 5.70 -2.41 -5.25
CA GLY A 61 5.79 -1.12 -4.53
C GLY A 61 4.55 -0.23 -4.70
N LEU A 62 3.41 -0.83 -4.96
CA LEU A 62 2.15 -0.14 -5.24
C LEU A 62 1.12 -0.42 -4.12
N PRO A 63 0.73 0.56 -3.28
CA PRO A 63 0.93 2.00 -3.48
C PRO A 63 2.18 2.60 -2.80
N GLY A 64 2.91 1.88 -1.94
CA GLY A 64 3.90 2.43 -1.01
C GLY A 64 4.98 3.30 -1.64
N ILE A 65 5.63 2.87 -2.74
CA ILE A 65 6.66 3.66 -3.43
C ILE A 65 6.05 4.92 -4.06
N VAL A 66 4.87 4.81 -4.69
CA VAL A 66 4.17 5.97 -5.26
C VAL A 66 3.89 7.02 -4.19
N TRP A 67 3.37 6.61 -3.04
CA TRP A 67 3.08 7.50 -1.93
C TRP A 67 4.35 8.17 -1.39
N GLY A 68 5.44 7.42 -1.21
CA GLY A 68 6.72 7.97 -0.77
C GLY A 68 7.38 8.92 -1.78
N ILE A 69 7.09 8.78 -3.09
CA ILE A 69 7.53 9.74 -4.11
C ILE A 69 6.73 11.04 -4.02
N VAL A 70 5.40 10.94 -3.92
CA VAL A 70 4.48 12.09 -3.97
C VAL A 70 4.48 12.86 -2.64
N ARG A 71 4.67 12.16 -1.52
CA ARG A 71 4.65 12.72 -0.15
C ARG A 71 6.05 12.58 0.49
N PRO A 72 6.90 13.61 0.37
CA PRO A 72 8.23 13.59 0.98
C PRO A 72 8.24 13.66 2.50
N ASP A 73 7.13 14.00 3.10
CA ASP A 73 6.92 14.13 4.55
C ASP A 73 6.62 12.80 5.25
N ILE A 74 6.18 11.77 4.52
CA ILE A 74 5.83 10.47 5.13
C ILE A 74 7.01 9.49 5.14
N ALA A 75 7.00 8.58 6.13
CA ALA A 75 7.89 7.43 6.19
C ALA A 75 7.13 6.14 5.81
N VAL A 76 7.63 5.38 4.85
CA VAL A 76 6.97 4.18 4.33
C VAL A 76 7.78 2.92 4.64
N THR A 77 7.13 1.88 5.14
CA THR A 77 7.67 0.53 5.22
C THR A 77 6.95 -0.37 4.22
N CYS A 78 7.67 -0.82 3.21
CA CYS A 78 7.20 -1.82 2.26
C CYS A 78 7.40 -3.22 2.86
N LEU A 79 6.32 -3.91 3.19
CA LEU A 79 6.35 -5.27 3.77
C LEU A 79 6.04 -6.30 2.68
N GLU A 80 7.04 -7.10 2.30
CA GLU A 80 6.92 -8.06 1.18
C GLU A 80 7.63 -9.38 1.53
N PRO A 81 6.93 -10.54 1.53
CA PRO A 81 7.52 -11.81 1.92
C PRO A 81 8.44 -12.44 0.87
N LEU A 82 8.23 -12.17 -0.41
CA LEU A 82 8.96 -12.84 -1.48
C LEU A 82 10.29 -12.16 -1.77
N GLN A 83 11.41 -12.88 -1.63
CA GLN A 83 12.77 -12.36 -1.82
C GLN A 83 12.91 -11.59 -3.14
N ARG A 84 12.46 -12.16 -4.26
CA ARG A 84 12.58 -11.52 -5.58
C ARG A 84 11.91 -10.15 -5.66
N ARG A 85 10.75 -10.00 -4.97
CA ARG A 85 10.02 -8.75 -4.92
C ARG A 85 10.68 -7.76 -3.96
N ALA A 86 11.11 -8.24 -2.79
CA ALA A 86 11.84 -7.41 -1.81
C ALA A 86 13.12 -6.84 -2.43
N THR A 87 13.91 -7.66 -3.15
CA THR A 87 15.11 -7.19 -3.87
C THR A 87 14.77 -6.10 -4.89
N PHE A 88 13.70 -6.27 -5.69
CA PHE A 88 13.27 -5.23 -6.62
C PHE A 88 12.91 -3.92 -5.90
N LEU A 89 12.20 -4.00 -4.77
CA LEU A 89 11.84 -2.83 -3.97
C LEU A 89 13.08 -2.10 -3.43
N GLU A 90 14.08 -2.83 -2.92
CA GLU A 90 15.34 -2.27 -2.42
C GLU A 90 16.11 -1.54 -3.53
N GLU A 91 16.21 -2.15 -4.72
CA GLU A 91 16.83 -1.56 -5.90
C GLU A 91 16.08 -0.30 -6.35
N ALA A 92 14.75 -0.35 -6.44
CA ALA A 92 13.92 0.78 -6.83
C ALA A 92 14.04 1.94 -5.84
N VAL A 93 13.99 1.65 -4.53
CA VAL A 93 14.15 2.65 -3.46
C VAL A 93 15.52 3.35 -3.56
N THR A 94 16.58 2.57 -3.84
CA THR A 94 17.94 3.11 -4.00
C THR A 94 18.05 3.98 -5.24
N GLU A 95 17.59 3.50 -6.37
CA GLU A 95 17.67 4.20 -7.65
C GLU A 95 16.85 5.50 -7.68
N LEU A 96 15.70 5.49 -7.00
CA LEU A 96 14.84 6.68 -6.87
C LEU A 96 15.32 7.67 -5.79
N GLY A 97 16.40 7.35 -5.06
CA GLY A 97 16.92 8.20 -3.98
C GLY A 97 15.97 8.32 -2.78
N LEU A 98 15.22 7.25 -2.50
CA LEU A 98 14.21 7.20 -1.43
C LEU A 98 14.73 6.54 -0.15
N VAL A 99 16.00 6.15 -0.12
CA VAL A 99 16.67 5.60 1.06
C VAL A 99 16.55 6.57 2.25
N GLY A 100 16.19 6.05 3.42
CA GLY A 100 15.93 6.83 4.63
C GLY A 100 14.47 7.30 4.79
N ARG A 101 13.65 7.24 3.72
CA ARG A 101 12.20 7.51 3.78
C ARG A 101 11.36 6.27 3.49
N ILE A 102 11.88 5.36 2.66
CA ILE A 102 11.24 4.08 2.39
C ILE A 102 12.16 2.96 2.85
N GLN A 103 11.65 2.11 3.72
CA GLN A 103 12.30 0.89 4.19
C GLN A 103 11.61 -0.33 3.58
N VAL A 104 12.38 -1.33 3.19
CA VAL A 104 11.86 -2.63 2.77
C VAL A 104 12.08 -3.65 3.88
N VAL A 105 11.02 -4.33 4.29
CA VAL A 105 11.06 -5.41 5.28
C VAL A 105 10.59 -6.69 4.63
N ARG A 106 11.49 -7.66 4.51
CA ARG A 106 11.14 -8.98 3.97
C ARG A 106 10.54 -9.85 5.06
N ALA A 107 9.22 -9.88 5.16
CA ALA A 107 8.48 -10.72 6.09
C ALA A 107 7.02 -10.91 5.63
N ARG A 108 6.37 -11.92 6.19
CA ARG A 108 4.91 -12.04 6.15
C ARG A 108 4.30 -11.17 7.24
N ALA A 109 3.20 -10.48 6.93
CA ALA A 109 2.48 -9.67 7.92
C ALA A 109 2.02 -10.52 9.11
N GLU A 110 1.56 -11.75 8.85
CA GLU A 110 1.12 -12.69 9.89
C GLU A 110 2.26 -13.08 10.86
N ASP A 111 3.49 -13.14 10.38
CA ASP A 111 4.65 -13.47 11.23
C ASP A 111 5.04 -12.28 12.11
N ILE A 112 4.96 -11.05 11.57
CA ILE A 112 5.13 -9.82 12.36
C ILE A 112 4.08 -9.75 13.47
N VAL A 113 2.79 -9.93 13.12
CA VAL A 113 1.67 -9.91 14.07
C VAL A 113 1.84 -10.96 15.18
N ARG A 114 2.40 -12.12 14.86
CA ARG A 114 2.67 -13.19 15.84
C ARG A 114 4.01 -13.06 16.56
N GLY A 115 4.75 -11.96 16.37
CA GLY A 115 6.06 -11.73 16.99
C GLY A 115 7.16 -12.67 16.48
N ARG A 116 7.02 -13.24 15.29
CA ARG A 116 7.98 -14.17 14.68
C ARG A 116 8.76 -13.57 13.50
N GLY A 117 8.56 -12.30 13.23
CA GLY A 117 9.23 -11.59 12.15
C GLY A 117 10.61 -11.05 12.54
N PRO A 118 11.36 -10.50 11.56
CA PRO A 118 12.66 -9.86 11.80
C PRO A 118 12.54 -8.54 12.59
N VAL A 119 11.33 -8.03 12.73
CA VAL A 119 11.00 -6.82 13.48
C VAL A 119 9.95 -7.19 14.54
N THR A 120 10.26 -6.94 15.80
CA THR A 120 9.42 -7.38 16.94
C THR A 120 8.19 -6.52 17.18
N SER A 121 8.14 -5.31 16.62
CA SER A 121 7.02 -4.38 16.79
C SER A 121 6.98 -3.44 15.59
N LEU A 122 6.10 -3.72 14.64
CA LEU A 122 5.86 -2.86 13.51
C LEU A 122 4.42 -2.34 13.58
N ARG A 123 4.28 -1.01 13.76
CA ARG A 123 2.98 -0.34 13.73
C ARG A 123 3.12 1.01 13.04
N ALA A 124 2.07 1.44 12.35
CA ALA A 124 2.03 2.73 11.68
C ALA A 124 0.69 3.44 11.86
N ARG A 125 0.70 4.74 11.66
CA ARG A 125 -0.52 5.56 11.62
C ARG A 125 -1.45 5.11 10.50
N ILE A 126 -0.87 4.79 9.35
CA ILE A 126 -1.57 4.27 8.17
C ILE A 126 -1.02 2.89 7.83
N VAL A 127 -1.91 1.94 7.62
CA VAL A 127 -1.57 0.66 7.01
C VAL A 127 -2.34 0.54 5.70
N THR A 128 -1.67 0.15 4.64
CA THR A 128 -2.31 0.01 3.32
C THR A 128 -2.03 -1.35 2.73
N ALA A 129 -2.89 -1.76 1.82
CA ALA A 129 -2.68 -2.92 0.97
C ALA A 129 -3.47 -2.76 -0.34
N ARG A 130 -2.96 -3.34 -1.41
CA ARG A 130 -3.60 -3.38 -2.71
C ARG A 130 -3.54 -4.77 -3.32
N ALA A 131 -4.71 -5.31 -3.73
CA ALA A 131 -4.83 -6.59 -4.45
C ALA A 131 -4.17 -7.81 -3.75
N VAL A 132 -4.16 -7.83 -2.40
CA VAL A 132 -3.51 -8.88 -1.62
C VAL A 132 -4.47 -10.03 -1.30
N ALA A 133 -5.66 -9.71 -0.76
CA ALA A 133 -6.67 -10.68 -0.33
C ALA A 133 -8.06 -10.02 -0.18
N PRO A 134 -9.14 -10.79 -0.07
CA PRO A 134 -10.43 -10.31 0.42
C PRO A 134 -10.28 -9.63 1.79
N LEU A 135 -11.16 -8.66 2.08
CA LEU A 135 -11.02 -7.77 3.23
C LEU A 135 -11.04 -8.50 4.58
N ASP A 136 -11.84 -9.55 4.72
CA ASP A 136 -11.93 -10.38 5.92
C ASP A 136 -10.58 -10.98 6.34
N ARG A 137 -9.85 -11.54 5.37
CA ARG A 137 -8.50 -12.09 5.59
C ARG A 137 -7.45 -10.99 5.73
N LEU A 138 -7.55 -9.95 4.88
CA LEU A 138 -6.65 -8.82 4.89
C LEU A 138 -6.65 -8.11 6.25
N ALA A 139 -7.81 -7.91 6.84
CA ALA A 139 -7.98 -7.26 8.13
C ALA A 139 -7.16 -7.95 9.24
N GLY A 140 -7.14 -9.28 9.27
CA GLY A 140 -6.35 -10.06 10.24
C GLY A 140 -4.84 -9.82 10.14
N TRP A 141 -4.34 -9.41 8.98
CA TRP A 141 -2.91 -9.13 8.75
C TRP A 141 -2.55 -7.67 8.91
N THR A 142 -3.49 -6.77 8.65
CA THR A 142 -3.24 -5.33 8.56
C THR A 142 -3.65 -4.58 9.82
N VAL A 143 -4.85 -4.83 10.36
CA VAL A 143 -5.37 -4.08 11.52
C VAL A 143 -4.49 -4.18 12.77
N PRO A 144 -3.85 -5.35 13.09
CA PRO A 144 -2.90 -5.41 14.20
C PRO A 144 -1.66 -4.49 14.02
N LEU A 145 -1.31 -4.16 12.78
CA LEU A 145 -0.20 -3.24 12.45
C LEU A 145 -0.62 -1.76 12.50
N VAL A 146 -1.92 -1.47 12.57
CA VAL A 146 -2.43 -0.10 12.74
C VAL A 146 -2.23 0.32 14.19
N GLN A 147 -1.68 1.52 14.40
CA GLN A 147 -1.60 2.17 15.72
C GLN A 147 -3.01 2.45 16.28
N PRO A 148 -3.19 2.56 17.61
CA PRO A 148 -4.42 3.11 18.19
C PRO A 148 -4.75 4.48 17.56
N GLY A 149 -5.99 4.68 17.16
CA GLY A 149 -6.45 5.88 16.44
C GLY A 149 -5.92 6.02 15.00
N GLY A 150 -5.20 5.03 14.50
CA GLY A 150 -4.74 4.97 13.10
C GLY A 150 -5.77 4.35 12.16
N GLU A 151 -5.38 4.17 10.89
CA GLU A 151 -6.31 3.77 9.83
C GLU A 151 -5.72 2.70 8.91
N LEU A 152 -6.59 1.79 8.46
CA LEU A 152 -6.35 0.94 7.31
C LEU A 152 -6.91 1.64 6.06
N LEU A 153 -6.09 1.83 5.04
CA LEU A 153 -6.47 2.31 3.72
C LEU A 153 -6.29 1.17 2.70
N ALA A 154 -7.34 0.39 2.48
CA ALA A 154 -7.27 -0.74 1.54
C ALA A 154 -7.78 -0.32 0.16
N LEU A 155 -6.89 -0.33 -0.85
CA LEU A 155 -7.27 -0.07 -2.23
C LEU A 155 -8.00 -1.30 -2.78
N LYS A 156 -9.28 -1.11 -3.12
CA LYS A 156 -10.19 -2.18 -3.53
C LYS A 156 -10.75 -1.93 -4.94
N GLY A 157 -11.46 -2.90 -5.44
CA GLY A 157 -12.22 -2.80 -6.68
C GLY A 157 -13.73 -2.64 -6.43
N ARG A 158 -14.52 -2.97 -7.43
CA ARG A 158 -16.00 -2.82 -7.43
C ARG A 158 -16.71 -3.59 -6.32
N SER A 159 -16.10 -4.65 -5.77
CA SER A 159 -16.66 -5.46 -4.69
C SER A 159 -16.45 -4.87 -3.28
N ALA A 160 -15.94 -3.64 -3.16
CA ALA A 160 -15.59 -3.04 -1.87
C ALA A 160 -16.76 -3.06 -0.87
N SER A 161 -17.98 -2.67 -1.31
CA SER A 161 -19.16 -2.66 -0.44
C SER A 161 -19.53 -4.04 0.07
N GLU A 162 -19.51 -5.05 -0.81
CA GLU A 162 -19.80 -6.44 -0.45
C GLU A 162 -18.74 -6.99 0.51
N GLU A 163 -17.46 -6.68 0.25
CA GLU A 163 -16.37 -7.10 1.13
C GLU A 163 -16.45 -6.44 2.51
N VAL A 164 -16.82 -5.16 2.60
CA VAL A 164 -17.01 -4.45 3.88
C VAL A 164 -18.14 -5.10 4.67
N GLU A 165 -19.29 -5.35 4.04
CA GLU A 165 -20.43 -5.98 4.74
C GLU A 165 -20.07 -7.39 5.24
N ALA A 166 -19.43 -8.20 4.41
CA ALA A 166 -18.98 -9.54 4.79
C ALA A 166 -17.91 -9.53 5.90
N SER A 167 -17.15 -8.45 6.01
CA SER A 167 -16.04 -8.34 6.97
C SER A 167 -16.41 -7.63 8.27
N ARG A 168 -17.62 -7.07 8.40
CA ARG A 168 -18.05 -6.23 9.52
C ARG A 168 -17.68 -6.82 10.89
N THR A 169 -18.10 -8.05 11.15
CA THR A 169 -17.84 -8.73 12.44
C THR A 169 -16.34 -8.94 12.71
N VAL A 170 -15.54 -9.18 11.67
CA VAL A 170 -14.08 -9.36 11.81
C VAL A 170 -13.43 -8.01 12.14
N LEU A 171 -13.81 -6.94 11.44
CA LEU A 171 -13.31 -5.59 11.66
C LEU A 171 -13.62 -5.10 13.08
N GLU A 172 -14.86 -5.27 13.56
CA GLU A 172 -15.26 -4.94 14.93
C GLU A 172 -14.43 -5.69 15.98
N LYS A 173 -14.25 -7.00 15.82
CA LYS A 173 -13.42 -7.82 16.73
C LYS A 173 -11.95 -7.38 16.75
N LEU A 174 -11.44 -6.78 15.68
CA LEU A 174 -10.08 -6.26 15.59
C LEU A 174 -9.96 -4.82 16.11
N GLY A 175 -11.06 -4.23 16.59
CA GLY A 175 -11.10 -2.89 17.17
C GLY A 175 -11.29 -1.76 16.17
N ILE A 176 -11.82 -2.06 14.97
CA ILE A 176 -12.27 -1.03 14.03
C ILE A 176 -13.58 -0.42 14.51
N VAL A 177 -13.65 0.89 14.59
CA VAL A 177 -14.81 1.65 15.09
C VAL A 177 -15.57 2.41 13.98
N SER A 178 -14.94 2.63 12.83
CA SER A 178 -15.55 3.26 11.67
C SER A 178 -15.01 2.66 10.39
N VAL A 179 -15.87 2.48 9.39
CA VAL A 179 -15.51 2.03 8.04
C VAL A 179 -16.25 2.91 7.03
N GLU A 180 -15.48 3.51 6.14
CA GLU A 180 -15.99 4.33 5.04
C GLU A 180 -15.46 3.82 3.70
N ILE A 181 -16.25 3.97 2.65
CA ILE A 181 -15.81 3.70 1.27
C ILE A 181 -15.65 5.05 0.59
N VAL A 182 -14.41 5.36 0.21
CA VAL A 182 -14.05 6.65 -0.38
C VAL A 182 -13.65 6.44 -1.84
N GLU A 183 -14.27 7.20 -2.74
CA GLU A 183 -13.87 7.26 -4.14
C GLU A 183 -12.87 8.40 -4.33
N CYS A 184 -11.67 8.07 -4.80
CA CYS A 184 -10.57 9.01 -4.97
C CYS A 184 -10.28 9.23 -6.46
N GLY A 185 -9.99 10.50 -6.83
CA GLY A 185 -9.51 10.84 -8.16
C GLY A 185 -10.62 10.96 -9.21
N GLU A 186 -11.84 11.32 -8.81
CA GLU A 186 -12.91 11.66 -9.75
C GLU A 186 -12.43 12.74 -10.72
N GLY A 187 -12.66 12.53 -12.03
CA GLY A 187 -12.15 13.41 -13.09
C GLY A 187 -10.65 13.31 -13.40
N VAL A 188 -9.90 12.49 -12.65
CA VAL A 188 -8.46 12.26 -12.86
C VAL A 188 -8.18 10.82 -13.33
N VAL A 189 -8.85 9.85 -12.74
CA VAL A 189 -8.76 8.43 -13.12
C VAL A 189 -10.15 7.86 -13.38
N GLU A 190 -10.26 6.96 -14.35
CA GLU A 190 -11.52 6.33 -14.73
C GLU A 190 -11.38 4.79 -14.77
N PRO A 191 -12.15 4.04 -13.95
CA PRO A 191 -13.00 4.55 -12.87
C PRO A 191 -12.16 5.15 -11.71
N PRO A 192 -12.79 5.94 -10.80
CA PRO A 192 -12.17 6.41 -9.57
C PRO A 192 -11.60 5.25 -8.74
N THR A 193 -10.60 5.56 -7.92
CA THR A 193 -9.98 4.58 -7.03
C THR A 193 -10.83 4.41 -5.77
N THR A 194 -11.36 3.21 -5.58
CA THR A 194 -12.12 2.87 -4.39
C THR A 194 -11.17 2.52 -3.23
N VAL A 195 -11.28 3.22 -2.12
CA VAL A 195 -10.52 2.97 -0.89
C VAL A 195 -11.48 2.62 0.24
N VAL A 196 -11.28 1.48 0.89
CA VAL A 196 -11.89 1.18 2.18
C VAL A 196 -11.02 1.80 3.26
N GLN A 197 -11.55 2.83 3.92
CA GLN A 197 -10.92 3.52 5.05
C GLN A 197 -11.55 2.99 6.35
N ALA A 198 -10.75 2.32 7.17
CA ALA A 198 -11.21 1.73 8.42
C ALA A 198 -10.38 2.27 9.59
N THR A 199 -11.06 2.98 10.52
CA THR A 199 -10.43 3.63 11.68
C THR A 199 -10.40 2.68 12.87
N LYS A 200 -9.23 2.51 13.47
CA LYS A 200 -9.03 1.74 14.68
C LYS A 200 -9.29 2.59 15.92
N ALA A 201 -9.89 2.00 16.95
CA ALA A 201 -10.05 2.63 18.25
C ALA A 201 -8.73 3.23 18.79
N ALA A 202 -8.83 4.34 19.54
CA ALA A 202 -7.70 5.00 20.19
C ALA A 202 -7.17 4.20 21.38
#